data_3024cff9a7feda15dca7c234f7ab2c74
#
_entry.id   3024cff9a7feda15dca7c234f7ab2c74
#
_cell.length_a   1.000
_cell.length_b   1.000
_cell.length_c   1.000
_cell.angle_alpha   90.00
_cell.angle_beta   90.00
_cell.angle_gamma   90.00
#
_symmetry.space_group_name_H-M   'P 1'
#
loop_
_entity.id
_entity.type
_entity.pdbx_description
1 polymer ?
#
loop_
_entity_poly.entity_id
_entity_poly.type
_entity_poly.pdbx_seq_one_letter_code
_entity_poly.pdbx_strand_id
1 'polypeptide(L)'
;MIDNHTIVIYGWKIEGSDEVRKIGKKLEKVDEEYWDKFQNIMVDDTMCGNYLYFGAILVNYDAGEDPDPVVINSELITEATAEYNKIIEENPELKKVLKKYMKTPAQLFVFQHIW
;
A
#
# COMPACT_ATOMS: atom_id res chain seq x y z
N MET A 1 6.25 -19.33 12.08
CA MET A 1 5.16 -19.44 11.08
C MET A 1 5.21 -18.23 10.17
N ILE A 2 5.14 -18.45 8.87
CA ILE A 2 5.17 -17.37 7.89
C ILE A 2 3.72 -16.98 7.58
N ASP A 3 3.36 -15.72 7.82
CA ASP A 3 2.05 -15.20 7.45
C ASP A 3 2.07 -14.83 5.97
N ASN A 4 1.11 -15.33 5.22
CA ASN A 4 0.94 -15.08 3.81
C ASN A 4 -0.41 -14.43 3.57
N HIS A 5 -0.39 -13.22 3.02
CA HIS A 5 -1.60 -12.45 2.75
C HIS A 5 -1.79 -12.25 1.25
N THR A 6 -3.02 -12.43 0.80
CA THR A 6 -3.43 -12.04 -0.55
C THR A 6 -3.89 -10.59 -0.49
N ILE A 7 -3.27 -9.73 -1.27
CA ILE A 7 -3.54 -8.30 -1.27
C ILE A 7 -3.97 -7.87 -2.67
N VAL A 8 -5.03 -7.07 -2.73
CA VAL A 8 -5.46 -6.36 -3.93
C VAL A 8 -5.45 -4.88 -3.61
N ILE A 9 -4.67 -4.12 -4.36
CA ILE A 9 -4.52 -2.68 -4.14
C ILE A 9 -4.75 -1.94 -5.46
N TYR A 10 -5.50 -0.83 -5.38
CA TYR A 10 -5.67 0.09 -6.48
C TYR A 10 -4.80 1.32 -6.21
N GLY A 11 -3.68 1.40 -6.88
CA GLY A 11 -2.69 2.44 -6.59
C GLY A 11 -1.45 2.32 -7.43
N TRP A 12 -0.31 2.40 -6.76
CA TRP A 12 1.00 2.53 -7.41
C TRP A 12 2.01 1.58 -6.80
N LYS A 13 3.00 1.22 -7.61
CA LYS A 13 4.12 0.37 -7.20
C LYS A 13 5.43 1.13 -7.39
N ILE A 14 6.26 1.09 -6.38
CA ILE A 14 7.63 1.59 -6.44
C ILE A 14 8.54 0.37 -6.53
N GLU A 15 9.32 0.24 -7.59
CA GLU A 15 10.23 -0.88 -7.82
C GLU A 15 11.69 -0.47 -7.73
N GLY A 16 12.53 -1.45 -7.43
CA GLY A 16 13.97 -1.29 -7.35
C GLY A 16 14.44 -1.02 -5.93
N SER A 17 15.42 -1.82 -5.48
CA SER A 17 15.91 -1.74 -4.11
C SER A 17 16.46 -0.35 -3.74
N ASP A 18 17.11 0.33 -4.68
CA ASP A 18 17.63 1.68 -4.44
C ASP A 18 16.53 2.70 -4.28
N GLU A 19 15.51 2.65 -5.15
CA GLU A 19 14.37 3.57 -5.09
C GLU A 19 13.53 3.33 -3.84
N VAL A 20 13.28 2.07 -3.50
CA VAL A 20 12.55 1.69 -2.29
C VAL A 20 13.29 2.15 -1.04
N ARG A 21 14.61 2.02 -1.01
CA ARG A 21 15.43 2.49 0.10
C ARG A 21 15.37 4.01 0.27
N LYS A 22 15.44 4.75 -0.84
CA LYS A 22 15.32 6.22 -0.82
C LYS A 22 13.99 6.67 -0.26
N ILE A 23 12.90 6.06 -0.75
CA ILE A 23 11.55 6.40 -0.29
C ILE A 23 11.36 6.02 1.17
N GLY A 24 11.91 4.87 1.59
CA GLY A 24 11.87 4.43 2.97
C GLY A 24 12.50 5.42 3.94
N LYS A 25 13.63 6.00 3.57
CA LYS A 25 14.29 7.04 4.37
C LYS A 25 13.44 8.30 4.49
N LYS A 26 12.78 8.69 3.42
CA LYS A 26 11.86 9.84 3.43
C LYS A 26 10.64 9.57 4.30
N LEU A 27 10.10 8.36 4.23
CA LEU A 27 8.96 7.94 5.05
C LEU A 27 9.31 7.91 6.54
N GLU A 28 10.50 7.46 6.90
CA GLU A 28 10.99 7.48 8.29
C GLU A 28 11.03 8.90 8.85
N LYS A 29 11.33 9.89 8.02
CA LYS A 29 11.31 11.29 8.43
C LYS A 29 9.91 11.83 8.66
N VAL A 30 8.93 11.27 7.97
CA VAL A 30 7.51 11.60 8.20
C VAL A 30 7.04 11.00 9.51
N ASP A 31 7.35 9.72 9.74
CA ASP A 31 7.05 8.99 10.97
C ASP A 31 7.98 7.78 11.07
N GLU A 32 8.66 7.62 12.21
CA GLU A 32 9.57 6.49 12.43
C GLU A 32 8.88 5.13 12.29
N GLU A 33 7.60 5.08 12.62
CA GLU A 33 6.78 3.86 12.53
C GLU A 33 5.81 3.92 11.35
N TYR A 34 6.26 4.45 10.21
CA TYR A 34 5.40 4.67 9.05
C TYR A 34 4.72 3.39 8.54
N TRP A 35 5.40 2.24 8.62
CA TRP A 35 4.83 0.96 8.19
C TRP A 35 3.61 0.56 9.02
N ASP A 36 3.58 0.93 10.30
CA ASP A 36 2.47 0.66 11.20
C ASP A 36 1.38 1.72 11.07
N LYS A 37 1.79 2.99 11.04
CA LYS A 37 0.87 4.12 10.94
C LYS A 37 0.08 4.12 9.64
N PHE A 38 0.72 3.74 8.53
CA PHE A 38 0.10 3.80 7.20
C PHE A 38 -0.18 2.42 6.61
N GLN A 39 -0.30 1.39 7.45
CA GLN A 39 -0.55 0.01 6.99
C GLN A 39 -1.86 -0.17 6.21
N ASN A 40 -2.80 0.76 6.34
CA ASN A 40 -4.08 0.71 5.64
C ASN A 40 -4.01 1.20 4.20
N ILE A 41 -2.90 1.82 3.80
CA ILE A 41 -2.71 2.35 2.45
C ILE A 41 -1.38 1.96 1.83
N MET A 42 -0.56 1.17 2.51
CA MET A 42 0.81 0.89 2.09
C MET A 42 1.22 -0.52 2.46
N VAL A 43 1.89 -1.19 1.52
CA VAL A 43 2.47 -2.53 1.76
C VAL A 43 3.88 -2.54 1.18
N ASP A 44 4.86 -2.84 2.02
CA ASP A 44 6.24 -2.94 1.58
C ASP A 44 6.73 -4.40 1.58
N ASP A 45 7.79 -4.66 0.84
CA ASP A 45 8.49 -5.94 0.85
C ASP A 45 9.49 -5.93 1.99
N THR A 46 9.03 -6.33 3.18
CA THR A 46 9.85 -6.34 4.38
C THR A 46 10.97 -7.38 4.35
N MET A 47 10.84 -8.39 3.47
CA MET A 47 11.83 -9.47 3.35
C MET A 47 13.03 -9.08 2.50
N CYS A 48 12.78 -8.49 1.34
CA CYS A 48 13.81 -8.19 0.34
C CYS A 48 14.00 -6.70 0.06
N GLY A 49 13.02 -5.85 0.41
CA GLY A 49 13.09 -4.42 0.16
C GLY A 49 13.07 -4.03 -1.31
N ASN A 50 12.47 -4.87 -2.16
CA ASN A 50 12.50 -4.68 -3.61
C ASN A 50 11.32 -3.88 -4.15
N TYR A 51 10.25 -3.72 -3.39
CA TYR A 51 9.07 -3.00 -3.83
C TYR A 51 8.30 -2.39 -2.66
N LEU A 52 7.54 -1.36 -2.98
CA LEU A 52 6.55 -0.75 -2.10
C LEU A 52 5.29 -0.48 -2.91
N TYR A 53 4.15 -0.95 -2.43
CA TYR A 53 2.84 -0.64 -2.99
C TYR A 53 2.13 0.36 -2.10
N PHE A 54 1.44 1.32 -2.69
CA PHE A 54 0.61 2.24 -1.91
C PHE A 54 -0.63 2.64 -2.71
N GLY A 55 -1.71 2.94 -2.01
CA GLY A 55 -2.98 3.30 -2.60
C GLY A 55 -4.16 2.80 -1.79
N ALA A 56 -5.26 2.52 -2.48
CA ALA A 56 -6.47 2.00 -1.86
C ALA A 56 -6.39 0.47 -1.76
N ILE A 57 -6.28 -0.06 -0.56
CA ILE A 57 -6.25 -1.51 -0.32
C ILE A 57 -7.69 -2.03 -0.36
N LEU A 58 -7.99 -2.87 -1.36
CA LEU A 58 -9.33 -3.40 -1.59
C LEU A 58 -9.54 -4.73 -0.87
N VAL A 59 -8.50 -5.55 -0.79
CA VAL A 59 -8.53 -6.87 -0.17
C VAL A 59 -7.22 -7.10 0.56
N ASN A 60 -7.31 -7.66 1.75
CA ASN A 60 -6.16 -8.10 2.53
C ASN A 60 -6.57 -9.34 3.31
N TYR A 61 -6.27 -10.52 2.78
CA TYR A 61 -6.63 -11.80 3.39
C TYR A 61 -5.39 -12.54 3.91
N ASP A 62 -5.48 -13.00 5.13
CA ASP A 62 -4.55 -14.00 5.67
C ASP A 62 -4.87 -15.35 4.99
N ALA A 63 -3.84 -16.06 4.51
CA ALA A 63 -3.99 -17.35 3.86
C ALA A 63 -4.56 -18.44 4.79
N GLY A 64 -4.47 -18.26 6.11
CA GLY A 64 -5.06 -19.18 7.09
C GLY A 64 -6.55 -18.96 7.34
N GLU A 65 -7.12 -17.88 6.81
CA GLU A 65 -8.53 -17.58 6.95
C GLU A 65 -9.34 -18.25 5.82
N ASP A 66 -10.62 -18.49 6.09
CA ASP A 66 -11.57 -18.96 5.09
C ASP A 66 -12.60 -17.85 4.85
N PRO A 67 -12.20 -16.79 4.14
CA PRO A 67 -13.04 -15.61 4.00
C PRO A 67 -14.16 -15.80 3.00
N ASP A 68 -15.23 -15.03 3.18
CA ASP A 68 -16.27 -14.92 2.15
C ASP A 68 -15.69 -14.24 0.90
N PRO A 69 -16.20 -14.59 -0.29
CA PRO A 69 -15.77 -13.91 -1.50
C PRO A 69 -15.97 -12.41 -1.43
N VAL A 70 -15.00 -11.66 -1.92
CA VAL A 70 -15.10 -10.19 -2.03
C VAL A 70 -15.42 -9.84 -3.47
N VAL A 71 -16.47 -9.06 -3.66
CA VAL A 71 -16.81 -8.53 -4.97
C VAL A 71 -16.08 -7.20 -5.16
N ILE A 72 -15.17 -7.16 -6.13
CA ILE A 72 -14.45 -5.93 -6.48
C ILE A 72 -15.26 -5.22 -7.57
N ASN A 73 -15.94 -4.16 -7.18
CA ASN A 73 -16.76 -3.36 -8.09
C ASN A 73 -16.41 -1.87 -7.95
N SER A 74 -17.05 -1.02 -8.73
CA SER A 74 -16.79 0.41 -8.72
C SER A 74 -17.08 1.06 -7.36
N GLU A 75 -18.08 0.56 -6.64
CA GLU A 75 -18.43 1.07 -5.32
C GLU A 75 -17.31 0.79 -4.30
N LEU A 76 -16.79 -0.42 -4.26
CA LEU A 76 -15.68 -0.77 -3.39
C LEU A 76 -14.44 0.07 -3.70
N ILE A 77 -14.11 0.21 -4.98
CA ILE A 77 -12.96 1.02 -5.42
C ILE A 77 -13.16 2.49 -5.01
N THR A 78 -14.35 3.03 -5.21
CA THR A 78 -14.67 4.42 -4.85
C THR A 78 -14.52 4.65 -3.34
N GLU A 79 -15.07 3.76 -2.52
CA GLU A 79 -14.99 3.86 -1.06
C GLU A 79 -13.56 3.76 -0.55
N ALA A 80 -12.80 2.78 -1.05
CA ALA A 80 -11.41 2.58 -0.66
C ALA A 80 -10.52 3.74 -1.11
N THR A 81 -10.78 4.28 -2.30
CA THR A 81 -10.06 5.44 -2.82
C THR A 81 -10.35 6.69 -1.99
N ALA A 82 -11.60 6.88 -1.54
CA ALA A 82 -11.97 7.98 -0.67
C ALA A 82 -11.22 7.90 0.67
N GLU A 83 -11.11 6.71 1.24
CA GLU A 83 -10.34 6.47 2.46
C GLU A 83 -8.85 6.79 2.27
N TYR A 84 -8.27 6.31 1.16
CA TYR A 84 -6.89 6.61 0.81
C TYR A 84 -6.68 8.13 0.69
N ASN A 85 -7.53 8.82 -0.05
CA ASN A 85 -7.43 10.27 -0.25
C ASN A 85 -7.55 11.04 1.07
N LYS A 86 -8.42 10.59 1.97
CA LYS A 86 -8.58 11.18 3.30
C LYS A 86 -7.27 11.10 4.09
N ILE A 87 -6.65 9.93 4.12
CA ILE A 87 -5.38 9.71 4.84
C ILE A 87 -4.29 10.60 4.24
N ILE A 88 -4.20 10.68 2.92
CA ILE A 88 -3.21 11.51 2.22
C ILE A 88 -3.41 13.00 2.54
N GLU A 89 -4.65 13.50 2.51
CA GLU A 89 -4.94 14.90 2.82
C GLU A 89 -4.69 15.24 4.29
N GLU A 90 -4.88 14.30 5.19
CA GLU A 90 -4.60 14.48 6.62
C GLU A 90 -3.11 14.42 6.95
N ASN A 91 -2.27 13.95 6.01
CA ASN A 91 -0.83 13.78 6.20
C ASN A 91 -0.04 14.48 5.08
N PRO A 92 0.07 15.84 5.11
CA PRO A 92 0.72 16.60 4.03
C PRO A 92 2.17 16.19 3.76
N GLU A 93 2.91 15.79 4.79
CA GLU A 93 4.30 15.36 4.62
C GLU A 93 4.39 14.03 3.88
N LEU A 94 3.46 13.10 4.16
CA LEU A 94 3.35 11.85 3.41
C LEU A 94 2.99 12.11 1.96
N LYS A 95 2.04 13.01 1.72
CA LYS A 95 1.63 13.43 0.38
C LYS A 95 2.81 13.93 -0.44
N LYS A 96 3.67 14.75 0.13
CA LYS A 96 4.87 15.26 -0.55
C LYS A 96 5.79 14.13 -1.00
N VAL A 97 5.96 13.12 -0.16
CA VAL A 97 6.84 11.97 -0.46
C VAL A 97 6.29 11.14 -1.60
N LEU A 98 4.97 10.90 -1.62
CA LEU A 98 4.32 10.00 -2.59
C LEU A 98 3.89 10.72 -3.88
N LYS A 99 3.79 12.04 -3.89
CA LYS A 99 3.26 12.84 -4.99
C LYS A 99 3.90 12.52 -6.34
N LYS A 100 5.20 12.31 -6.37
CA LYS A 100 5.96 11.98 -7.59
C LYS A 100 5.39 10.75 -8.30
N TYR A 101 5.00 9.73 -7.54
CA TYR A 101 4.51 8.47 -8.08
C TYR A 101 3.03 8.51 -8.45
N MET A 102 2.29 9.45 -7.87
CA MET A 102 0.86 9.62 -8.13
C MET A 102 0.55 10.37 -9.43
N LYS A 103 1.57 10.75 -10.18
CA LYS A 103 1.40 11.43 -11.48
C LYS A 103 0.91 10.51 -12.58
N THR A 104 1.13 9.20 -12.44
CA THR A 104 0.62 8.19 -13.37
C THR A 104 -0.75 7.70 -12.88
N PRO A 105 -1.59 7.16 -13.79
CA PRO A 105 -2.86 6.58 -13.37
C PRO A 105 -2.67 5.40 -12.42
N ALA A 106 -3.55 5.29 -11.42
CA ALA A 106 -3.57 4.15 -10.53
C ALA A 106 -3.90 2.86 -11.30
N GLN A 107 -3.35 1.74 -10.84
CA GLN A 107 -3.57 0.43 -11.43
C GLN A 107 -3.98 -0.57 -10.36
N LEU A 108 -4.64 -1.65 -10.77
CA LEU A 108 -4.96 -2.77 -9.88
C LEU A 108 -3.77 -3.73 -9.83
N PHE A 109 -3.30 -3.99 -8.63
CA PHE A 109 -2.26 -5.00 -8.36
C PHE A 109 -2.83 -6.09 -7.48
N VAL A 110 -2.52 -7.34 -7.81
CA VAL A 110 -2.87 -8.52 -7.02
C VAL A 110 -1.57 -9.25 -6.72
N PHE A 111 -1.29 -9.47 -5.45
CA PHE A 111 -0.05 -10.13 -5.08
C PHE A 111 -0.15 -10.85 -3.73
N GLN A 112 0.79 -11.76 -3.50
CA GLN A 112 0.96 -12.42 -2.21
C GLN A 112 2.03 -11.66 -1.44
N HIS A 113 1.71 -11.29 -0.21
CA HIS A 113 2.66 -10.65 0.69
C HIS A 113 3.00 -11.62 1.82
N ILE A 114 4.28 -11.86 2.03
CA ILE A 114 4.79 -12.79 3.02
C ILE A 114 5.52 -12.00 4.11
N TRP A 115 5.09 -12.18 5.34
CA TRP A 115 5.74 -11.58 6.47
C TRP A 115 6.75 -12.53 7.11
#